data_1ff23bcd253e7965c2a9a63a2bff3d19
#
_entry.id   1ff23bcd253e7965c2a9a63a2bff3d19
#
_cell.length_a   1.000
_cell.length_b   1.000
_cell.length_c   1.000
_cell.angle_alpha   90.00
_cell.angle_beta   90.00
_cell.angle_gamma   90.00
#
_symmetry.space_group_name_H-M   'P 1'
#
loop_
_entity.id
_entity.type
_entity.pdbx_description
1 polymer ?
#
loop_
_entity_poly.entity_id
_entity_poly.type
_entity_poly.pdbx_seq_one_letter_code
_entity_poly.pdbx_strand_id
1 'polypeptide(L)'
;MALPEFSMKELLEAGAHFGHQTHRWNPKMKDYIYGEHNNIHIIDLSQTVNMLRNAMVAVSEVTKSEGRILFVGTKRQASEIISETATQCAQYYINHRWLGGTLTNWKTISNTIERLKSIQKTLDDVESAGLTKKELLKLTRERDKLELSIGGIKDMGRLPDLIFVIDTVREQIAIKEAEKLNIPIAAIIDTNSNPEGITYPIPGNDDSAKSIKLYCELISQAALEGISVQTKQFKKELTNDEEKLEVDNDAKNNKESKETDNESKDKKLSKESKAKEIEKEEHSEEVEAAIDLSKEEKKD
;
A
#
# COMPACT_ATOMS: atom_id res chain seq x y z
N MET A 1 -10.56 -15.11 -8.74
CA MET A 1 -9.59 -14.49 -7.83
C MET A 1 -9.39 -15.46 -6.68
N ALA A 2 -8.18 -15.93 -6.48
CA ALA A 2 -7.85 -16.78 -5.34
C ALA A 2 -7.24 -15.89 -4.26
N LEU A 3 -8.07 -15.28 -3.41
CA LEU A 3 -7.59 -14.58 -2.23
C LEU A 3 -6.80 -15.55 -1.35
N PRO A 4 -5.81 -15.07 -0.59
CA PRO A 4 -5.08 -15.91 0.33
C PRO A 4 -6.04 -16.61 1.29
N GLU A 5 -5.89 -17.94 1.39
CA GLU A 5 -6.68 -18.73 2.32
C GLU A 5 -6.05 -18.67 3.71
N PHE A 6 -6.87 -18.48 4.70
CA PHE A 6 -6.47 -18.54 6.11
C PHE A 6 -7.56 -19.23 6.93
N SER A 7 -7.15 -19.84 8.01
CA SER A 7 -8.03 -20.60 8.89
C SER A 7 -8.24 -19.89 10.23
N MET A 8 -9.37 -20.19 10.87
CA MET A 8 -9.62 -19.75 12.26
C MET A 8 -8.54 -20.25 13.22
N LYS A 9 -7.93 -21.42 12.92
CA LYS A 9 -6.86 -22.00 13.74
C LYS A 9 -5.61 -21.13 13.71
N GLU A 10 -5.22 -20.60 12.57
CA GLU A 10 -4.08 -19.68 12.44
C GLU A 10 -4.32 -18.38 13.22
N LEU A 11 -5.53 -17.82 13.16
CA LEU A 11 -5.90 -16.65 13.97
C LEU A 11 -5.82 -16.95 15.48
N LEU A 12 -6.26 -18.14 15.89
CA LEU A 12 -6.18 -18.58 17.27
C LEU A 12 -4.73 -18.74 17.74
N GLU A 13 -3.88 -19.37 16.94
CA GLU A 13 -2.45 -19.59 17.23
C GLU A 13 -1.66 -18.26 17.24
N ALA A 14 -2.04 -17.29 16.41
CA ALA A 14 -1.49 -15.94 16.45
C ALA A 14 -1.93 -15.15 17.69
N GLY A 15 -2.97 -15.59 18.40
CA GLY A 15 -3.52 -14.92 19.56
C GLY A 15 -4.47 -13.75 19.20
N ALA A 16 -5.10 -13.80 18.03
CA ALA A 16 -6.03 -12.80 17.56
C ALA A 16 -7.30 -12.65 18.43
N HIS A 17 -7.65 -13.69 19.18
CA HIS A 17 -8.82 -13.74 20.05
C HIS A 17 -8.67 -13.00 21.38
N PHE A 18 -7.45 -12.65 21.78
CA PHE A 18 -7.23 -11.89 23.01
C PHE A 18 -7.54 -10.41 22.79
N GLY A 19 -8.45 -9.89 23.59
CA GLY A 19 -8.71 -8.47 23.69
C GLY A 19 -8.04 -7.84 24.91
N HIS A 20 -8.49 -6.66 25.25
CA HIS A 20 -8.02 -5.92 26.42
C HIS A 20 -8.73 -6.38 27.72
N GLN A 21 -8.22 -5.90 28.84
CA GLN A 21 -8.81 -6.12 30.16
C GLN A 21 -10.23 -5.56 30.23
N THR A 22 -11.13 -6.25 30.96
CA THR A 22 -12.56 -5.94 31.00
C THR A 22 -12.89 -4.49 31.39
N HIS A 23 -12.08 -3.85 32.25
CA HIS A 23 -12.30 -2.46 32.63
C HIS A 23 -11.91 -1.42 31.55
N ARG A 24 -11.24 -1.82 30.47
CA ARG A 24 -10.81 -0.92 29.37
C ARG A 24 -11.66 -1.01 28.12
N TRP A 25 -12.69 -1.82 28.13
CA TRP A 25 -13.48 -2.08 26.96
C TRP A 25 -14.37 -0.89 26.53
N ASN A 26 -14.75 -0.86 25.27
CA ASN A 26 -15.73 0.07 24.73
C ASN A 26 -17.08 -0.68 24.61
N PRO A 27 -18.19 -0.14 25.16
CA PRO A 27 -19.52 -0.76 25.02
C PRO A 27 -19.97 -1.04 23.58
N LYS A 28 -19.51 -0.25 22.62
CA LYS A 28 -19.80 -0.43 21.19
C LYS A 28 -19.15 -1.69 20.58
N MET A 29 -18.20 -2.29 21.29
CA MET A 29 -17.57 -3.55 20.90
C MET A 29 -18.31 -4.79 21.40
N LYS A 30 -19.42 -4.63 22.10
CA LYS A 30 -20.18 -5.73 22.73
C LYS A 30 -20.51 -6.86 21.73
N ASP A 31 -20.91 -6.52 20.52
CA ASP A 31 -21.33 -7.50 19.51
C ASP A 31 -20.17 -8.34 18.94
N TYR A 32 -18.91 -7.90 19.13
CA TYR A 32 -17.70 -8.57 18.68
C TYR A 32 -17.01 -9.39 19.79
N ILE A 33 -17.53 -9.34 21.02
CA ILE A 33 -16.98 -10.03 22.18
C ILE A 33 -17.70 -11.35 22.36
N TYR A 34 -16.96 -12.47 22.32
CA TYR A 34 -17.47 -13.81 22.59
C TYR A 34 -17.74 -14.03 24.09
N GLY A 35 -16.86 -13.51 24.96
CA GLY A 35 -16.94 -13.67 26.38
C GLY A 35 -15.74 -13.08 27.13
N GLU A 36 -15.55 -13.50 28.37
CA GLU A 36 -14.39 -13.09 29.18
C GLU A 36 -13.70 -14.30 29.81
N HIS A 37 -12.40 -14.21 29.95
CA HIS A 37 -11.59 -15.18 30.64
C HIS A 37 -10.44 -14.49 31.41
N ASN A 38 -10.29 -14.74 32.69
CA ASN A 38 -9.25 -14.12 33.52
C ASN A 38 -9.21 -12.57 33.44
N ASN A 39 -10.37 -11.91 33.47
CA ASN A 39 -10.53 -10.47 33.33
C ASN A 39 -10.03 -9.89 31.97
N ILE A 40 -9.95 -10.73 30.94
CA ILE A 40 -9.62 -10.33 29.59
C ILE A 40 -10.80 -10.70 28.69
N HIS A 41 -11.22 -9.80 27.83
CA HIS A 41 -12.23 -10.09 26.82
C HIS A 41 -11.68 -11.02 25.74
N ILE A 42 -12.52 -11.94 25.28
CA ILE A 42 -12.24 -12.84 24.17
C ILE A 42 -13.05 -12.37 22.95
N ILE A 43 -12.38 -12.13 21.85
CA ILE A 43 -12.98 -11.67 20.60
C ILE A 43 -13.54 -12.87 19.84
N ASP A 44 -14.69 -12.71 19.19
CA ASP A 44 -15.32 -13.72 18.35
C ASP A 44 -14.62 -13.85 16.99
N LEU A 45 -13.76 -14.86 16.87
CA LEU A 45 -13.02 -15.13 15.64
C LEU A 45 -13.92 -15.54 14.46
N SER A 46 -15.14 -16.01 14.69
CA SER A 46 -16.08 -16.36 13.62
C SER A 46 -16.46 -15.12 12.81
N GLN A 47 -16.62 -13.99 13.48
CA GLN A 47 -16.87 -12.69 12.85
C GLN A 47 -15.57 -12.15 12.23
N THR A 48 -14.45 -12.27 12.92
CA THR A 48 -13.13 -11.82 12.43
C THR A 48 -12.80 -12.43 11.08
N VAL A 49 -13.00 -13.74 10.89
CA VAL A 49 -12.74 -14.42 9.60
C VAL A 49 -13.51 -13.80 8.46
N ASN A 50 -14.81 -13.55 8.65
CA ASN A 50 -15.66 -12.98 7.60
C ASN A 50 -15.30 -11.51 7.30
N MET A 51 -15.09 -10.72 8.35
CA MET A 51 -14.77 -9.30 8.22
C MET A 51 -13.38 -9.08 7.62
N LEU A 52 -12.39 -9.87 8.01
CA LEU A 52 -11.05 -9.84 7.40
C LEU A 52 -11.11 -10.22 5.92
N ARG A 53 -11.90 -11.24 5.56
CA ARG A 53 -12.10 -11.61 4.15
C ARG A 53 -12.73 -10.46 3.34
N ASN A 54 -13.72 -9.76 3.89
CA ASN A 54 -14.32 -8.60 3.24
C ASN A 54 -13.30 -7.46 3.04
N ALA A 55 -12.46 -7.21 4.04
CA ALA A 55 -11.38 -6.23 3.92
C ALA A 55 -10.35 -6.62 2.85
N MET A 56 -9.97 -7.90 2.77
CA MET A 56 -9.07 -8.40 1.73
C MET A 56 -9.65 -8.27 0.32
N VAL A 57 -10.95 -8.50 0.15
CA VAL A 57 -11.65 -8.26 -1.13
C VAL A 57 -11.54 -6.79 -1.52
N ALA A 58 -11.87 -5.88 -0.59
CA ALA A 58 -11.81 -4.45 -0.85
C ALA A 58 -10.38 -3.98 -1.21
N VAL A 59 -9.37 -4.48 -0.50
CA VAL A 59 -7.94 -4.22 -0.79
C VAL A 59 -7.57 -4.70 -2.19
N SER A 60 -7.95 -5.91 -2.57
CA SER A 60 -7.68 -6.47 -3.90
C SER A 60 -8.40 -5.69 -5.02
N GLU A 61 -9.63 -5.21 -4.79
CA GLU A 61 -10.35 -4.38 -5.74
C GLU A 61 -9.71 -3.02 -5.95
N VAL A 62 -9.24 -2.38 -4.86
CA VAL A 62 -8.54 -1.11 -4.92
C VAL A 62 -7.24 -1.24 -5.70
N THR A 63 -6.42 -2.24 -5.42
CA THR A 63 -5.14 -2.44 -6.13
C THR A 63 -5.33 -2.87 -7.58
N LYS A 64 -6.40 -3.61 -7.89
CA LYS A 64 -6.78 -3.95 -9.26
C LYS A 64 -7.12 -2.71 -10.12
N SER A 65 -7.64 -1.65 -9.50
CA SER A 65 -7.96 -0.37 -10.14
C SER A 65 -6.84 0.66 -10.05
N GLU A 66 -5.59 0.24 -9.86
CA GLU A 66 -4.41 1.12 -9.67
C GLU A 66 -4.53 2.04 -8.44
N GLY A 67 -5.35 1.65 -7.50
CA GLY A 67 -5.54 2.37 -6.25
C GLY A 67 -4.34 2.17 -5.31
N ARG A 68 -4.14 3.16 -4.43
CA ARG A 68 -3.06 3.19 -3.45
C ARG A 68 -3.56 2.88 -2.07
N ILE A 69 -2.82 2.04 -1.36
CA ILE A 69 -3.13 1.67 0.01
C ILE A 69 -2.10 2.31 0.93
N LEU A 70 -2.58 2.91 2.01
CA LEU A 70 -1.74 3.45 3.06
C LEU A 70 -1.86 2.60 4.32
N PHE A 71 -0.78 1.94 4.69
CA PHE A 71 -0.67 1.19 5.94
C PHE A 71 -0.30 2.14 7.08
N VAL A 72 -1.06 2.12 8.17
CA VAL A 72 -0.89 3.02 9.30
C VAL A 72 -0.81 2.24 10.60
N GLY A 73 0.24 2.44 11.36
CA GLY A 73 0.38 1.88 12.69
C GLY A 73 1.67 2.32 13.37
N THR A 74 1.51 3.21 14.34
CA THR A 74 2.64 3.80 15.07
C THR A 74 2.95 3.07 16.37
N LYS A 75 2.27 1.93 16.62
CA LYS A 75 2.53 1.07 17.77
C LYS A 75 3.89 0.39 17.60
N ARG A 76 4.67 0.32 18.66
CA ARG A 76 6.03 -0.26 18.61
C ARG A 76 6.05 -1.67 18.02
N GLN A 77 5.06 -2.49 18.35
CA GLN A 77 4.94 -3.85 17.85
C GLN A 77 4.57 -3.94 16.36
N ALA A 78 3.92 -2.89 15.84
CA ALA A 78 3.44 -2.83 14.45
C ALA A 78 4.44 -2.13 13.51
N SER A 79 5.27 -1.23 14.04
CA SER A 79 6.08 -0.28 13.26
C SER A 79 6.98 -0.95 12.22
N GLU A 80 7.71 -1.99 12.60
CA GLU A 80 8.62 -2.72 11.71
C GLU A 80 7.82 -3.59 10.73
N ILE A 81 6.85 -4.34 11.23
CA ILE A 81 5.99 -5.23 10.43
C ILE A 81 5.29 -4.46 9.31
N ILE A 82 4.74 -3.28 9.61
CA ILE A 82 4.05 -2.43 8.65
C ILE A 82 5.00 -1.94 7.54
N SER A 83 6.21 -1.51 7.89
CA SER A 83 7.17 -1.03 6.89
C SER A 83 7.62 -2.16 5.96
N GLU A 84 7.89 -3.34 6.50
CA GLU A 84 8.27 -4.51 5.71
C GLU A 84 7.14 -4.96 4.77
N THR A 85 5.94 -5.18 5.32
CA THR A 85 4.80 -5.66 4.54
C THR A 85 4.31 -4.68 3.49
N ALA A 86 4.29 -3.39 3.78
CA ALA A 86 3.92 -2.37 2.79
C ALA A 86 4.94 -2.28 1.65
N THR A 87 6.23 -2.40 1.97
CA THR A 87 7.30 -2.44 0.97
C THR A 87 7.20 -3.68 0.07
N GLN A 88 6.90 -4.87 0.64
CA GLN A 88 6.72 -6.10 -0.11
C GLN A 88 5.60 -6.05 -1.14
N CYS A 89 4.53 -5.29 -0.87
CA CYS A 89 3.43 -5.12 -1.81
C CYS A 89 3.47 -3.80 -2.59
N ALA A 90 4.61 -3.12 -2.59
CA ALA A 90 4.81 -1.82 -3.26
C ALA A 90 3.74 -0.78 -2.88
N GLN A 91 3.32 -0.78 -1.63
CA GLN A 91 2.36 0.15 -1.08
C GLN A 91 3.02 1.10 -0.06
N TYR A 92 2.27 2.06 0.44
CA TYR A 92 2.76 3.16 1.25
C TYR A 92 2.50 2.91 2.74
N TYR A 93 3.31 3.52 3.62
CA TYR A 93 3.15 3.33 5.06
C TYR A 93 3.51 4.54 5.89
N ILE A 94 2.91 4.62 7.10
CA ILE A 94 3.29 5.52 8.19
C ILE A 94 3.40 4.67 9.45
N ASN A 95 4.64 4.46 9.92
CA ASN A 95 4.95 3.54 11.02
C ASN A 95 5.53 4.19 12.28
N HIS A 96 5.79 5.51 12.27
CA HIS A 96 6.38 6.19 13.41
C HIS A 96 5.42 7.15 14.08
N ARG A 97 4.98 8.17 13.36
CA ARG A 97 4.08 9.20 13.90
C ARG A 97 3.21 9.76 12.80
N TRP A 98 1.91 9.72 13.02
CA TRP A 98 0.97 10.43 12.18
C TRP A 98 1.10 11.94 12.39
N LEU A 99 1.36 12.69 11.34
CA LEU A 99 1.38 14.13 11.37
C LEU A 99 -0.05 14.65 11.16
N GLY A 100 -0.55 15.47 12.08
CA GLY A 100 -1.90 16.06 11.88
C GLY A 100 -1.94 16.82 10.55
N GLY A 101 -2.98 16.55 9.75
CA GLY A 101 -3.12 17.12 8.41
C GLY A 101 -2.46 16.30 7.30
N THR A 102 -1.99 15.08 7.57
CA THR A 102 -1.34 14.23 6.56
C THR A 102 -2.23 14.01 5.33
N LEU A 103 -3.52 13.82 5.51
CA LEU A 103 -4.48 13.68 4.42
C LEU A 103 -5.19 15.00 4.12
N THR A 104 -5.69 15.66 5.13
CA THR A 104 -6.51 16.87 4.97
C THR A 104 -5.72 18.10 4.52
N ASN A 105 -4.42 18.13 4.71
CA ASN A 105 -3.50 19.18 4.24
C ASN A 105 -2.37 18.60 3.38
N TRP A 106 -2.74 17.79 2.39
CA TRP A 106 -1.80 17.09 1.51
C TRP A 106 -0.80 18.02 0.82
N LYS A 107 -1.22 19.25 0.47
CA LYS A 107 -0.31 20.23 -0.14
C LYS A 107 0.89 20.56 0.73
N THR A 108 0.70 20.72 2.04
CA THR A 108 1.80 20.99 2.98
C THR A 108 2.70 19.75 3.14
N ILE A 109 2.10 18.55 3.15
CA ILE A 109 2.85 17.30 3.21
C ILE A 109 3.69 17.11 1.94
N SER A 110 3.14 17.37 0.76
CA SER A 110 3.87 17.32 -0.52
C SER A 110 5.08 18.27 -0.51
N ASN A 111 4.93 19.51 -0.03
CA ASN A 111 6.07 20.42 0.12
C ASN A 111 7.14 19.86 1.07
N THR A 112 6.72 19.15 2.12
CA THR A 112 7.65 18.53 3.07
C THR A 112 8.37 17.32 2.43
N ILE A 113 7.69 16.56 1.59
CA ILE A 113 8.27 15.47 0.78
C ILE A 113 9.30 16.03 -0.21
N GLU A 114 8.97 17.12 -0.91
CA GLU A 114 9.92 17.79 -1.80
C GLU A 114 11.15 18.30 -1.05
N ARG A 115 10.95 18.83 0.16
CA ARG A 115 12.06 19.23 1.04
C ARG A 115 12.94 18.03 1.40
N LEU A 116 12.36 16.87 1.75
CA LEU A 116 13.10 15.65 2.02
C LEU A 116 13.93 15.21 0.81
N LYS A 117 13.31 15.15 -0.37
CA LYS A 117 13.99 14.78 -1.64
C LYS A 117 15.12 15.78 -1.98
N SER A 118 14.90 17.06 -1.76
CA SER A 118 15.92 18.11 -1.93
C SER A 118 17.11 17.92 -0.99
N ILE A 119 16.88 17.61 0.29
CA ILE A 119 17.93 17.35 1.26
C ILE A 119 18.71 16.08 0.88
N GLN A 120 18.04 15.02 0.48
CA GLN A 120 18.67 13.77 0.02
C GLN A 120 19.61 14.06 -1.14
N LYS A 121 19.12 14.74 -2.19
CA LYS A 121 19.94 15.13 -3.35
C LYS A 121 21.16 15.98 -2.96
N THR A 122 21.01 16.94 -2.03
CA THR A 122 22.13 17.77 -1.54
C THR A 122 23.14 16.95 -0.75
N LEU A 123 22.72 15.91 -0.03
CA LEU A 123 23.60 15.02 0.71
C LEU A 123 24.30 13.99 -0.19
N ASP A 124 23.72 13.62 -1.32
CA ASP A 124 24.35 12.75 -2.31
C ASP A 124 25.43 13.50 -3.09
N ASP A 125 25.24 14.81 -3.35
CA ASP A 125 26.15 15.69 -4.10
C ASP A 125 27.02 16.56 -3.15
N VAL A 126 27.55 16.00 -2.08
CA VAL A 126 28.31 16.76 -1.04
C VAL A 126 29.51 17.54 -1.60
N GLU A 127 30.21 16.98 -2.59
CA GLU A 127 31.40 17.61 -3.16
C GLU A 127 31.07 18.90 -3.94
N SER A 128 29.93 18.94 -4.62
CA SER A 128 29.44 20.10 -5.38
C SER A 128 28.81 21.17 -4.49
N ALA A 129 28.25 20.77 -3.35
CA ALA A 129 27.49 21.66 -2.47
C ALA A 129 28.37 22.60 -1.59
N GLY A 130 29.66 22.34 -1.45
CA GLY A 130 30.60 23.19 -0.67
C GLY A 130 30.22 23.38 0.81
N LEU A 131 29.48 22.42 1.39
CA LEU A 131 28.93 22.52 2.74
C LEU A 131 29.96 22.29 3.83
N THR A 132 29.86 23.04 4.90
CA THR A 132 30.67 22.80 6.10
C THR A 132 30.22 21.54 6.84
N LYS A 133 31.14 20.89 7.59
CA LYS A 133 30.79 19.68 8.40
C LYS A 133 29.60 19.89 9.35
N LYS A 134 29.47 21.12 9.88
CA LYS A 134 28.33 21.45 10.78
C LYS A 134 26.99 21.51 10.03
N GLU A 135 26.98 22.08 8.84
CA GLU A 135 25.79 22.14 8.00
C GLU A 135 25.40 20.76 7.51
N LEU A 136 26.33 19.94 7.08
CA LEU A 136 26.12 18.56 6.71
C LEU A 136 25.44 17.75 7.84
N LEU A 137 25.96 17.87 9.07
CA LEU A 137 25.39 17.20 10.23
C LEU A 137 23.96 17.69 10.53
N LYS A 138 23.69 18.98 10.34
CA LYS A 138 22.34 19.54 10.52
C LYS A 138 21.37 19.00 9.49
N LEU A 139 21.76 18.97 8.21
CA LEU A 139 20.94 18.43 7.13
C LEU A 139 20.69 16.91 7.29
N THR A 140 21.70 16.15 7.70
CA THR A 140 21.55 14.71 7.97
C THR A 140 20.51 14.47 9.07
N ARG A 141 20.57 15.22 10.18
CA ARG A 141 19.58 15.09 11.26
C ARG A 141 18.17 15.52 10.82
N GLU A 142 18.05 16.53 9.97
CA GLU A 142 16.78 16.96 9.39
C GLU A 142 16.21 15.88 8.47
N ARG A 143 17.03 15.32 7.57
CA ARG A 143 16.68 14.19 6.71
C ARG A 143 16.18 13.01 7.53
N ASP A 144 16.93 12.56 8.52
CA ASP A 144 16.59 11.38 9.33
C ASP A 144 15.24 11.57 10.05
N LYS A 145 15.01 12.79 10.58
CA LYS A 145 13.72 13.11 11.22
C LYS A 145 12.56 13.10 10.24
N LEU A 146 12.73 13.62 9.04
CA LEU A 146 11.71 13.62 7.99
C LEU A 146 11.49 12.21 7.45
N GLU A 147 12.55 11.45 7.19
CA GLU A 147 12.48 10.06 6.72
C GLU A 147 11.67 9.18 7.68
N LEU A 148 11.90 9.29 8.99
CA LEU A 148 11.11 8.57 9.99
C LEU A 148 9.61 8.92 9.97
N SER A 149 9.25 10.15 9.60
CA SER A 149 7.86 10.60 9.69
C SER A 149 7.08 10.40 8.39
N ILE A 150 7.74 10.64 7.25
CA ILE A 150 7.09 10.70 5.92
C ILE A 150 7.81 9.84 4.86
N GLY A 151 8.88 9.14 5.22
CA GLY A 151 9.66 8.31 4.27
C GLY A 151 8.81 7.29 3.54
N GLY A 152 7.89 6.62 4.24
CA GLY A 152 7.01 5.62 3.64
C GLY A 152 5.94 6.16 2.70
N ILE A 153 5.76 7.49 2.61
CA ILE A 153 4.79 8.13 1.70
C ILE A 153 5.47 9.03 0.65
N LYS A 154 6.80 9.02 0.58
CA LYS A 154 7.57 9.94 -0.30
C LYS A 154 7.24 9.81 -1.78
N ASP A 155 6.84 8.63 -2.23
CA ASP A 155 6.54 8.34 -3.63
C ASP A 155 5.04 8.16 -3.90
N MET A 156 4.18 8.41 -2.89
CA MET A 156 2.74 8.24 -3.00
C MET A 156 2.09 9.20 -4.02
N GLY A 157 2.58 10.43 -4.15
CA GLY A 157 2.18 11.43 -5.15
C GLY A 157 0.75 11.99 -5.02
N ARG A 158 -0.23 11.21 -4.59
CA ARG A 158 -1.63 11.61 -4.36
C ARG A 158 -2.17 10.98 -3.07
N LEU A 159 -3.37 11.33 -2.66
CA LEU A 159 -4.07 10.71 -1.54
C LEU A 159 -4.30 9.21 -1.78
N PRO A 160 -4.29 8.39 -0.73
CA PRO A 160 -4.58 6.96 -0.83
C PRO A 160 -6.07 6.73 -1.11
N ASP A 161 -6.37 5.62 -1.79
CA ASP A 161 -7.73 5.20 -2.10
C ASP A 161 -8.32 4.28 -1.00
N LEU A 162 -7.46 3.72 -0.14
CA LEU A 162 -7.83 2.96 1.05
C LEU A 162 -6.76 3.10 2.12
N ILE A 163 -7.17 3.13 3.39
CA ILE A 163 -6.26 3.12 4.54
C ILE A 163 -6.44 1.83 5.32
N PHE A 164 -5.33 1.16 5.63
CA PHE A 164 -5.31 0.04 6.56
C PHE A 164 -4.68 0.47 7.87
N VAL A 165 -5.42 0.37 8.98
CA VAL A 165 -5.04 0.92 10.29
C VAL A 165 -4.90 -0.18 11.33
N ILE A 166 -3.83 -0.14 12.10
CA ILE A 166 -3.63 -0.97 13.30
C ILE A 166 -3.69 -0.07 14.53
N ASP A 167 -4.54 -0.42 15.49
CA ASP A 167 -4.82 0.34 16.70
C ASP A 167 -5.57 1.68 16.42
N THR A 168 -6.89 1.58 16.39
CA THR A 168 -7.76 2.73 16.11
C THR A 168 -7.79 3.76 17.22
N VAL A 169 -7.46 3.39 18.46
CA VAL A 169 -7.39 4.32 19.58
C VAL A 169 -6.19 5.24 19.43
N ARG A 170 -5.05 4.70 19.02
CA ARG A 170 -3.82 5.45 18.82
C ARG A 170 -3.87 6.31 17.56
N GLU A 171 -4.42 5.76 16.48
CA GLU A 171 -4.48 6.40 15.17
C GLU A 171 -5.79 7.17 14.91
N GLN A 172 -6.46 7.62 15.98
CA GLN A 172 -7.75 8.32 15.90
C GLN A 172 -7.70 9.55 14.96
N ILE A 173 -6.55 10.23 14.87
CA ILE A 173 -6.40 11.40 14.02
C ILE A 173 -6.44 10.97 12.53
N ALA A 174 -5.76 9.87 12.19
CA ALA A 174 -5.76 9.32 10.85
C ALA A 174 -7.17 8.92 10.40
N ILE A 175 -7.91 8.24 11.28
CA ILE A 175 -9.30 7.83 11.04
C ILE A 175 -10.20 9.04 10.78
N LYS A 176 -10.15 10.07 11.64
CA LYS A 176 -10.96 11.30 11.46
C LYS A 176 -10.62 12.07 10.18
N GLU A 177 -9.35 12.07 9.78
CA GLU A 177 -8.94 12.70 8.53
C GLU A 177 -9.44 11.92 7.31
N ALA A 178 -9.35 10.58 7.35
CA ALA A 178 -9.85 9.72 6.30
C ALA A 178 -11.39 9.81 6.15
N GLU A 179 -12.11 9.76 7.27
CA GLU A 179 -13.56 9.94 7.32
C GLU A 179 -13.98 11.28 6.69
N LYS A 180 -13.29 12.37 7.04
CA LYS A 180 -13.56 13.70 6.47
C LYS A 180 -13.37 13.76 4.96
N LEU A 181 -12.49 12.95 4.41
CA LEU A 181 -12.21 12.86 2.97
C LEU A 181 -12.98 11.73 2.27
N ASN A 182 -13.82 10.99 3.00
CA ASN A 182 -14.54 9.82 2.52
C ASN A 182 -13.60 8.74 1.94
N ILE A 183 -12.40 8.59 2.51
CA ILE A 183 -11.49 7.51 2.16
C ILE A 183 -11.88 6.28 2.96
N PRO A 184 -12.13 5.11 2.32
CA PRO A 184 -12.49 3.88 3.01
C PRO A 184 -11.39 3.42 3.95
N ILE A 185 -11.78 2.96 5.14
CA ILE A 185 -10.90 2.55 6.21
C ILE A 185 -11.10 1.07 6.50
N ALA A 186 -10.06 0.27 6.35
CA ALA A 186 -9.98 -1.07 6.92
C ALA A 186 -9.15 -0.98 8.21
N ALA A 187 -9.67 -1.44 9.34
CA ALA A 187 -8.95 -1.31 10.60
C ALA A 187 -9.11 -2.53 11.49
N ILE A 188 -8.01 -2.88 12.17
CA ILE A 188 -8.04 -3.83 13.28
C ILE A 188 -8.63 -3.11 14.49
N ILE A 189 -9.71 -3.68 15.03
CA ILE A 189 -10.42 -3.13 16.19
C ILE A 189 -10.33 -4.10 17.36
N ASP A 190 -9.68 -3.67 18.42
CA ASP A 190 -9.66 -4.41 19.68
C ASP A 190 -10.85 -3.98 20.57
N THR A 191 -11.05 -4.63 21.68
CA THR A 191 -12.19 -4.43 22.58
C THR A 191 -12.29 -3.04 23.21
N ASN A 192 -11.21 -2.25 23.21
CA ASN A 192 -11.14 -0.85 23.65
C ASN A 192 -11.45 0.16 22.53
N SER A 193 -11.62 -0.30 21.30
CA SER A 193 -11.76 0.52 20.09
C SER A 193 -13.20 1.04 19.89
N ASN A 194 -13.34 2.07 19.06
CA ASN A 194 -14.64 2.52 18.54
C ASN A 194 -14.78 2.07 17.10
N PRO A 195 -15.76 1.19 16.75
CA PRO A 195 -15.95 0.73 15.37
C PRO A 195 -16.61 1.76 14.45
N GLU A 196 -17.14 2.87 14.99
CA GLU A 196 -17.79 3.91 14.18
C GLU A 196 -16.81 4.61 13.23
N GLY A 197 -17.26 4.93 12.02
CA GLY A 197 -16.45 5.57 10.99
C GLY A 197 -15.52 4.62 10.24
N ILE A 198 -15.48 3.32 10.58
CA ILE A 198 -14.65 2.32 9.92
C ILE A 198 -15.48 1.56 8.89
N THR A 199 -15.03 1.56 7.63
CA THR A 199 -15.75 0.92 6.52
C THR A 199 -15.65 -0.60 6.60
N TYR A 200 -14.45 -1.11 6.93
CA TYR A 200 -14.15 -2.54 7.05
C TYR A 200 -13.53 -2.81 8.42
N PRO A 201 -14.36 -2.93 9.47
CA PRO A 201 -13.87 -3.26 10.82
C PRO A 201 -13.43 -4.72 10.87
N ILE A 202 -12.30 -5.01 11.48
CA ILE A 202 -11.74 -6.35 11.66
C ILE A 202 -11.51 -6.55 13.15
N PRO A 203 -12.42 -7.22 13.87
CA PRO A 203 -12.22 -7.48 15.28
C PRO A 203 -10.99 -8.35 15.51
N GLY A 204 -10.07 -7.91 16.37
CA GLY A 204 -8.86 -8.67 16.61
C GLY A 204 -7.86 -7.97 17.51
N ASN A 205 -6.88 -8.74 17.98
CA ASN A 205 -5.83 -8.28 18.86
C ASN A 205 -4.85 -7.36 18.14
N ASP A 206 -4.67 -6.16 18.63
CA ASP A 206 -3.73 -5.16 18.11
C ASP A 206 -2.44 -5.01 18.94
N ASP A 207 -2.25 -5.85 19.99
CA ASP A 207 -1.10 -5.85 20.88
C ASP A 207 -0.06 -6.91 20.51
N SER A 208 -0.50 -8.06 20.03
CA SER A 208 0.37 -9.19 19.69
C SER A 208 1.09 -8.98 18.36
N ALA A 209 2.42 -9.00 18.36
CA ALA A 209 3.22 -8.92 17.14
C ALA A 209 2.88 -10.05 16.14
N LYS A 210 2.54 -11.26 16.64
CA LYS A 210 2.14 -12.38 15.78
C LYS A 210 0.81 -12.13 15.07
N SER A 211 -0.18 -11.59 15.80
CA SER A 211 -1.48 -11.24 15.23
C SER A 211 -1.34 -10.12 14.20
N ILE A 212 -0.61 -9.07 14.54
CA ILE A 212 -0.34 -7.93 13.65
C ILE A 212 0.34 -8.40 12.36
N LYS A 213 1.37 -9.26 12.49
CA LYS A 213 2.08 -9.82 11.35
C LYS A 213 1.13 -10.61 10.44
N LEU A 214 0.31 -11.48 11.00
CA LEU A 214 -0.67 -12.26 10.23
C LEU A 214 -1.65 -11.36 9.46
N TYR A 215 -2.20 -10.33 10.10
CA TYR A 215 -3.11 -9.40 9.42
C TYR A 215 -2.40 -8.63 8.29
N CYS A 216 -1.21 -8.11 8.56
CA CYS A 216 -0.44 -7.38 7.56
C CYS A 216 -0.06 -8.26 6.36
N GLU A 217 0.37 -9.50 6.60
CA GLU A 217 0.69 -10.47 5.54
C GLU A 217 -0.53 -10.80 4.67
N LEU A 218 -1.69 -11.06 5.27
CA LEU A 218 -2.92 -11.35 4.54
C LEU A 218 -3.38 -10.15 3.69
N ILE A 219 -3.33 -8.95 4.23
CA ILE A 219 -3.67 -7.72 3.50
C ILE A 219 -2.65 -7.45 2.37
N SER A 220 -1.36 -7.65 2.63
CA SER A 220 -0.30 -7.50 1.63
C SER A 220 -0.47 -8.50 0.48
N GLN A 221 -0.75 -9.76 0.79
CA GLN A 221 -1.01 -10.79 -0.22
C GLN A 221 -2.25 -10.47 -1.06
N ALA A 222 -3.32 -9.97 -0.43
CA ALA A 222 -4.51 -9.52 -1.15
C ALA A 222 -4.20 -8.33 -2.10
N ALA A 223 -3.33 -7.41 -1.67
CA ALA A 223 -2.88 -6.30 -2.51
C ALA A 223 -2.05 -6.79 -3.70
N LEU A 224 -1.10 -7.70 -3.48
CA LEU A 224 -0.28 -8.31 -4.54
C LEU A 224 -1.13 -9.06 -5.57
N GLU A 225 -2.17 -9.76 -5.12
CA GLU A 225 -3.08 -10.45 -6.01
C GLU A 225 -3.85 -9.46 -6.91
N GLY A 226 -4.35 -8.35 -6.35
CA GLY A 226 -4.97 -7.29 -7.13
C GLY A 226 -4.04 -6.73 -8.20
N ILE A 227 -2.79 -6.43 -7.86
CA ILE A 227 -1.75 -5.96 -8.78
C ILE A 227 -1.48 -7.01 -9.87
N SER A 228 -1.37 -8.29 -9.51
CA SER A 228 -1.13 -9.37 -10.48
C SER A 228 -2.25 -9.52 -11.50
N VAL A 229 -3.50 -9.34 -11.08
CA VAL A 229 -4.67 -9.38 -11.97
C VAL A 229 -4.67 -8.20 -12.92
N GLN A 230 -4.37 -7.02 -12.41
CA GLN A 230 -4.24 -5.80 -13.22
C GLN A 230 -3.15 -5.95 -14.29
N THR A 231 -1.96 -6.40 -13.91
CA THR A 231 -0.85 -6.63 -14.86
C THR A 231 -1.23 -7.63 -15.96
N LYS A 232 -1.97 -8.71 -15.61
CA LYS A 232 -2.45 -9.68 -16.59
C LYS A 232 -3.50 -9.09 -17.53
N GLN A 233 -4.37 -8.20 -17.05
CA GLN A 233 -5.36 -7.51 -17.87
C GLN A 233 -4.67 -6.55 -18.84
N PHE A 234 -3.72 -5.77 -18.38
CA PHE A 234 -2.95 -4.84 -19.19
C PHE A 234 -2.15 -5.57 -20.30
N LYS A 235 -1.48 -6.68 -19.95
CA LYS A 235 -0.79 -7.51 -20.97
C LYS A 235 -1.77 -8.05 -22.04
N LYS A 236 -2.99 -8.44 -21.67
CA LYS A 236 -4.01 -8.88 -22.64
C LYS A 236 -4.53 -7.76 -23.52
N GLU A 237 -4.67 -6.56 -23.00
CA GLU A 237 -5.08 -5.40 -23.78
C GLU A 237 -4.02 -5.03 -24.82
N LEU A 238 -2.73 -5.03 -24.42
CA LEU A 238 -1.62 -4.80 -25.34
C LEU A 238 -1.57 -5.83 -26.47
N THR A 239 -1.69 -7.12 -26.18
CA THR A 239 -1.69 -8.16 -27.21
C THR A 239 -2.88 -8.06 -28.16
N ASN A 240 -4.06 -7.70 -27.65
CA ASN A 240 -5.24 -7.49 -28.47
C ASN A 240 -5.11 -6.24 -29.38
N ASP A 241 -4.42 -5.21 -28.92
CA ASP A 241 -4.18 -4.01 -29.73
C ASP A 241 -3.07 -4.25 -30.79
N GLU A 242 -2.06 -5.06 -30.48
CA GLU A 242 -1.07 -5.52 -31.47
C GLU A 242 -1.72 -6.40 -32.55
N GLU A 243 -2.57 -7.36 -32.16
CA GLU A 243 -3.33 -8.19 -33.13
C GLU A 243 -4.25 -7.34 -34.02
N LYS A 244 -4.88 -6.29 -33.49
CA LYS A 244 -5.71 -5.37 -34.29
C LYS A 244 -4.86 -4.55 -35.27
N LEU A 245 -3.68 -4.10 -34.85
CA LEU A 245 -2.75 -3.37 -35.71
C LEU A 245 -2.18 -4.23 -36.85
N GLU A 246 -1.94 -5.52 -36.58
CA GLU A 246 -1.53 -6.48 -37.61
C GLU A 246 -2.65 -6.76 -38.64
N VAL A 247 -3.90 -6.94 -38.16
CA VAL A 247 -5.06 -7.14 -39.03
C VAL A 247 -5.36 -5.90 -39.89
N ASP A 248 -5.20 -4.70 -39.33
CA ASP A 248 -5.38 -3.46 -40.08
C ASP A 248 -4.23 -3.21 -41.10
N ASN A 249 -3.02 -3.67 -40.80
CA ASN A 249 -1.88 -3.60 -41.76
C ASN A 249 -2.02 -4.63 -42.86
N ASP A 250 -2.49 -5.83 -42.61
CA ASP A 250 -2.78 -6.83 -43.64
C ASP A 250 -3.95 -6.40 -44.55
N ALA A 251 -4.95 -5.70 -43.97
CA ALA A 251 -6.05 -5.13 -44.74
C ALA A 251 -5.61 -3.93 -45.62
N LYS A 252 -4.58 -3.18 -45.21
CA LYS A 252 -3.98 -2.08 -46.02
C LYS A 252 -3.06 -2.61 -47.09
N ASN A 253 -2.22 -3.61 -46.80
CA ASN A 253 -1.32 -4.22 -47.80
C ASN A 253 -2.06 -4.94 -48.93
N ASN A 254 -3.28 -5.42 -48.70
CA ASN A 254 -4.12 -6.00 -49.72
C ASN A 254 -4.85 -4.94 -50.61
N LYS A 255 -4.83 -3.67 -50.24
CA LYS A 255 -5.35 -2.56 -51.06
C LYS A 255 -4.28 -1.81 -51.87
N GLU A 256 -3.01 -1.87 -51.45
CA GLU A 256 -1.90 -1.15 -52.11
C GLU A 256 -1.18 -1.94 -53.22
N SER A 257 -1.58 -3.18 -53.50
CA SER A 257 -1.08 -3.92 -54.66
C SER A 257 -1.73 -3.49 -55.98
N LYS A 258 -2.43 -2.36 -56.06
CA LYS A 258 -3.10 -1.85 -57.27
C LYS A 258 -2.87 -0.38 -57.60
N GLU A 259 -1.91 0.28 -57.03
CA GLU A 259 -1.50 1.60 -57.56
C GLU A 259 -0.02 1.83 -57.23
N THR A 260 0.81 1.56 -58.23
CA THR A 260 2.20 2.02 -58.35
C THR A 260 2.26 3.51 -58.60
N ASP A 261 3.32 4.13 -58.06
CA ASP A 261 3.90 5.44 -58.37
C ASP A 261 3.31 6.68 -57.68
N ASN A 262 3.95 7.14 -56.58
CA ASN A 262 4.67 8.41 -56.53
C ASN A 262 5.20 8.80 -55.14
N GLU A 263 6.53 8.98 -55.16
CA GLU A 263 7.37 9.93 -54.41
C GLU A 263 7.20 10.26 -52.93
N SER A 264 8.25 9.80 -52.21
CA SER A 264 9.12 10.56 -51.27
C SER A 264 8.58 11.84 -50.59
N LYS A 265 8.46 11.78 -49.28
CA LYS A 265 8.88 12.71 -48.17
C LYS A 265 8.03 12.54 -46.94
N ASP A 266 8.59 12.05 -45.87
CA ASP A 266 8.76 12.74 -44.63
C ASP A 266 9.21 11.77 -43.50
N LYS A 267 10.51 11.78 -43.33
CA LYS A 267 11.15 11.28 -42.09
C LYS A 267 11.24 12.44 -41.12
N LYS A 268 10.39 12.49 -40.09
CA LYS A 268 10.68 13.13 -38.79
C LYS A 268 9.41 13.19 -37.95
N LEU A 269 9.08 12.13 -37.19
CA LEU A 269 8.20 12.21 -36.01
C LEU A 269 8.16 10.88 -35.21
N SER A 270 9.29 10.20 -35.07
CA SER A 270 9.31 8.92 -34.34
C SER A 270 10.36 8.82 -33.23
N LYS A 271 10.75 9.91 -32.59
CA LYS A 271 11.75 9.88 -31.50
C LYS A 271 11.24 10.24 -30.11
N GLU A 272 10.04 10.78 -29.95
CA GLU A 272 9.54 11.19 -28.62
C GLU A 272 8.61 10.18 -27.94
N SER A 273 8.08 9.20 -28.64
CA SER A 273 7.23 8.16 -28.06
C SER A 273 8.02 7.02 -27.38
N LYS A 274 9.25 6.77 -27.83
CA LYS A 274 10.08 5.68 -27.27
C LYS A 274 10.70 5.94 -25.88
N ALA A 275 10.85 7.20 -25.48
CA ALA A 275 11.43 7.52 -24.18
C ALA A 275 10.47 7.26 -23.01
N LYS A 276 9.16 7.36 -23.23
CA LYS A 276 8.14 7.09 -22.19
C LYS A 276 7.78 5.61 -22.03
N GLU A 277 8.12 4.76 -23.02
CA GLU A 277 7.94 3.31 -22.91
C GLU A 277 9.05 2.66 -22.08
N ILE A 278 10.27 3.14 -22.19
CA ILE A 278 11.44 2.61 -21.45
C ILE A 278 11.29 2.82 -19.93
N GLU A 279 10.79 3.98 -19.48
CA GLU A 279 10.54 4.22 -18.05
C GLU A 279 9.43 3.33 -17.45
N LYS A 280 8.51 2.82 -18.27
CA LYS A 280 7.46 1.89 -17.82
C LYS A 280 7.93 0.43 -17.79
N GLU A 281 8.86 0.05 -18.65
CA GLU A 281 9.47 -1.29 -18.65
C GLU A 281 10.41 -1.48 -17.45
N GLU A 282 11.22 -0.48 -17.11
CA GLU A 282 12.12 -0.55 -15.95
C GLU A 282 11.34 -0.73 -14.62
N HIS A 283 10.18 -0.06 -14.49
CA HIS A 283 9.35 -0.21 -13.28
C HIS A 283 8.63 -1.57 -13.20
N SER A 284 8.38 -2.24 -14.33
CA SER A 284 7.80 -3.58 -14.37
C SER A 284 8.83 -4.68 -14.07
N GLU A 285 10.09 -4.49 -14.45
CA GLU A 285 11.20 -5.41 -14.13
C GLU A 285 11.58 -5.34 -12.65
N GLU A 286 11.54 -4.17 -12.00
CA GLU A 286 11.77 -4.05 -10.55
C GLU A 286 10.72 -4.79 -9.72
N VAL A 287 9.47 -4.80 -10.17
CA VAL A 287 8.37 -5.51 -9.48
C VAL A 287 8.49 -7.03 -9.71
N GLU A 288 8.91 -7.50 -10.88
CA GLU A 288 9.17 -8.93 -11.13
C GLU A 288 10.39 -9.43 -10.34
N ALA A 289 11.44 -8.64 -10.23
CA ALA A 289 12.62 -8.97 -9.42
C ALA A 289 12.29 -9.08 -7.91
N ALA A 290 11.40 -8.22 -7.40
CA ALA A 290 10.94 -8.29 -6.02
C ALA A 290 10.09 -9.53 -5.72
N ILE A 291 9.33 -10.02 -6.70
CA ILE A 291 8.51 -11.22 -6.58
C ILE A 291 9.38 -12.49 -6.61
N ASP A 292 10.46 -12.51 -7.38
CA ASP A 292 11.36 -13.68 -7.45
C ASP A 292 12.25 -13.79 -6.20
N LEU A 293 12.73 -12.70 -5.65
CA LEU A 293 13.47 -12.69 -4.38
C LEU A 293 12.63 -13.24 -3.22
N SER A 294 11.32 -12.96 -3.21
CA SER A 294 10.42 -13.49 -2.17
C SER A 294 10.12 -14.99 -2.30
N LYS A 295 10.45 -15.61 -3.46
CA LYS A 295 10.31 -17.06 -3.69
C LYS A 295 11.57 -17.85 -3.32
N GLU A 296 12.74 -17.23 -3.37
CA GLU A 296 14.00 -17.87 -2.99
C GLU A 296 14.17 -17.96 -1.47
N GLU A 297 13.74 -16.96 -0.70
CA GLU A 297 13.80 -16.99 0.78
C GLU A 297 12.87 -18.03 1.44
N LYS A 298 11.97 -18.67 0.70
CA LYS A 298 11.10 -19.75 1.22
C LYS A 298 11.62 -21.16 0.93
N LYS A 299 12.84 -21.29 0.39
CA LYS A 299 13.42 -22.59 0.00
C LYS A 299 14.60 -23.06 0.86
N ASP A 300 15.03 -22.25 1.85
CA ASP A 300 16.03 -22.66 2.85
C ASP A 300 15.36 -22.93 4.24
#